data_72e2a56eacdf395b21ce814358f34b56
#
_entry.id   72e2a56eacdf395b21ce814358f34b56
#
_cell.length_a   1.000
_cell.length_b   1.000
_cell.length_c   1.000
_cell.angle_alpha   90.00
_cell.angle_beta   90.00
_cell.angle_gamma   90.00
#
_symmetry.space_group_name_H-M   'P 1'
#
loop_
_entity.id
_entity.type
_entity.pdbx_description
1 polymer ?
#
loop_
_entity_poly.entity_id
_entity_poly.type
_entity_poly.pdbx_seq_one_letter_code
_entity_poly.pdbx_strand_id
1 'polypeptide(L)'
;MKHFNGKVLFLDRSNINTDEIIPAKYLTEISKEALKPCLLEDLQLEGFDPIRDIDGKSVIISRSNFGCGSSREHAPWALEVNGINLVIGESFARIFRQNMFNCGMMAVELSPETIENLFVSFAEKDTLIETDLEKQRFIFKAGREKKQVPFEISEFDRQLVKAGGWVEFADSKY
;
A
#
# COMPACT_ATOMS: atom_id res chain seq x y z
N MET A 1 -0.85 -4.83 15.86
CA MET A 1 -0.56 -5.08 14.45
C MET A 1 -1.76 -4.65 13.61
N LYS A 2 -1.52 -3.97 12.51
CA LYS A 2 -2.57 -3.62 11.54
C LYS A 2 -3.04 -4.88 10.81
N HIS A 3 -4.22 -4.83 10.18
CA HIS A 3 -4.64 -5.91 9.30
C HIS A 3 -4.35 -5.55 7.84
N PHE A 4 -4.16 -6.57 7.03
CA PHE A 4 -3.76 -6.43 5.64
C PHE A 4 -4.70 -7.19 4.71
N ASN A 5 -5.97 -7.19 5.06
CA ASN A 5 -7.03 -7.87 4.33
C ASN A 5 -8.04 -6.85 3.82
N GLY A 6 -8.81 -7.22 2.82
CA GLY A 6 -9.94 -6.41 2.36
C GLY A 6 -9.95 -6.21 0.86
N LYS A 7 -10.63 -5.15 0.43
CA LYS A 7 -10.82 -4.85 -0.98
C LYS A 7 -9.58 -4.21 -1.59
N VAL A 8 -9.28 -4.56 -2.83
CA VAL A 8 -8.10 -4.13 -3.56
C VAL A 8 -8.43 -3.00 -4.54
N LEU A 9 -7.66 -1.93 -4.49
CA LEU A 9 -7.66 -0.86 -5.47
C LEU A 9 -6.50 -1.08 -6.44
N PHE A 10 -6.82 -1.23 -7.72
CA PHE A 10 -5.81 -1.39 -8.77
C PHE A 10 -5.49 -0.05 -9.41
N LEU A 11 -4.23 0.34 -9.39
CA LEU A 11 -3.73 1.57 -10.01
C LEU A 11 -2.73 1.20 -11.11
N ASP A 12 -3.21 1.11 -12.34
CA ASP A 12 -2.41 0.65 -13.48
C ASP A 12 -1.50 1.75 -14.00
N ARG A 13 -0.49 2.08 -13.20
CA ARG A 13 0.50 3.09 -13.58
C ARG A 13 1.80 2.88 -12.81
N SER A 14 2.92 3.05 -13.52
CA SER A 14 4.24 3.13 -12.90
C SER A 14 4.55 4.56 -12.47
N ASN A 15 5.54 4.72 -11.61
CA ASN A 15 6.06 6.02 -11.17
C ASN A 15 5.01 6.92 -10.51
N ILE A 16 4.11 6.34 -9.72
CA ILE A 16 3.21 7.15 -8.90
C ILE A 16 4.07 7.79 -7.82
N ASN A 17 4.24 9.10 -7.89
CA ASN A 17 5.16 9.82 -7.03
C ASN A 17 4.48 10.35 -5.77
N THR A 18 5.29 10.82 -4.82
CA THR A 18 4.79 11.28 -3.53
C THR A 18 3.88 12.49 -3.63
N ASP A 19 4.08 13.37 -4.64
CA ASP A 19 3.17 14.50 -4.89
C ASP A 19 1.79 14.04 -5.35
N GLU A 20 1.74 12.91 -6.06
CA GLU A 20 0.48 12.30 -6.49
C GLU A 20 -0.21 11.54 -5.36
N ILE A 21 0.57 10.96 -4.45
CA ILE A 21 0.01 10.28 -3.27
C ILE A 21 -0.58 11.32 -2.31
N ILE A 22 0.17 12.37 -2.02
CA ILE A 22 -0.29 13.49 -1.20
C ILE A 22 0.29 14.80 -1.75
N PRO A 23 -0.54 15.76 -2.21
CA PRO A 23 -0.04 17.02 -2.76
C PRO A 23 0.81 17.80 -1.76
N ALA A 24 1.84 18.47 -2.27
CA ALA A 24 2.80 19.22 -1.46
C ALA A 24 2.14 20.29 -0.57
N LYS A 25 1.01 20.86 -0.99
CA LYS A 25 0.29 21.86 -0.20
C LYS A 25 -0.20 21.35 1.15
N TYR A 26 -0.26 20.03 1.35
CA TYR A 26 -0.70 19.42 2.61
C TYR A 26 0.45 19.04 3.55
N LEU A 27 1.70 19.35 3.20
CA LEU A 27 2.86 18.99 4.02
C LEU A 27 2.98 19.78 5.32
N THR A 28 2.24 20.88 5.44
CA THR A 28 2.17 21.65 6.68
C THR A 28 1.19 21.06 7.69
N GLU A 29 0.39 20.10 7.29
CA GLU A 29 -0.54 19.44 8.19
C GLU A 29 0.21 18.55 9.18
N ILE A 30 -0.15 18.67 10.45
CA ILE A 30 0.43 17.92 11.54
C ILE A 30 -0.46 16.75 11.98
N SER A 31 -1.71 16.75 11.54
CA SER A 31 -2.70 15.71 11.86
C SER A 31 -2.85 14.76 10.68
N LYS A 32 -2.73 13.46 10.94
CA LYS A 32 -2.96 12.44 9.91
C LYS A 32 -4.39 12.48 9.38
N GLU A 33 -5.35 12.76 10.24
CA GLU A 33 -6.77 12.82 9.89
C GLU A 33 -7.07 13.91 8.86
N ALA A 34 -6.33 15.01 8.90
CA ALA A 34 -6.47 16.09 7.92
C ALA A 34 -6.08 15.65 6.51
N LEU A 35 -5.25 14.62 6.39
CA LEU A 35 -4.80 14.11 5.10
C LEU A 35 -5.80 13.16 4.46
N LYS A 36 -6.77 12.66 5.22
CA LYS A 36 -7.68 11.62 4.73
C LYS A 36 -8.37 11.94 3.41
N PRO A 37 -8.98 13.13 3.23
CA PRO A 37 -9.67 13.43 1.98
C PRO A 37 -8.73 13.77 0.82
N CYS A 38 -7.42 13.83 1.08
CA CYS A 38 -6.45 14.34 0.13
C CYS A 38 -5.65 13.26 -0.59
N LEU A 39 -5.83 11.99 -0.18
CA LEU A 39 -5.10 10.85 -0.76
C LEU A 39 -5.37 10.75 -2.25
N LEU A 40 -4.30 10.71 -3.05
CA LEU A 40 -4.36 10.55 -4.51
C LEU A 40 -5.19 11.63 -5.23
N GLU A 41 -5.39 12.78 -4.58
CA GLU A 41 -6.20 13.89 -5.09
C GLU A 41 -5.74 14.34 -6.48
N ASP A 42 -4.43 14.42 -6.68
CA ASP A 42 -3.84 14.92 -7.93
C ASP A 42 -3.42 13.80 -8.90
N LEU A 43 -3.71 12.54 -8.58
CA LEU A 43 -3.36 11.44 -9.46
C LEU A 43 -4.24 11.46 -10.72
N GLN A 44 -3.61 11.64 -11.87
CA GLN A 44 -4.27 11.59 -13.17
C GLN A 44 -4.15 10.17 -13.73
N LEU A 45 -5.25 9.44 -13.71
CA LEU A 45 -5.31 8.07 -14.20
C LEU A 45 -6.70 7.82 -14.78
N GLU A 46 -6.74 7.37 -16.03
CA GLU A 46 -8.00 7.12 -16.73
C GLU A 46 -8.85 6.11 -15.97
N GLY A 47 -10.12 6.46 -15.78
CA GLY A 47 -11.08 5.61 -15.08
C GLY A 47 -10.97 5.66 -13.56
N PHE A 48 -10.05 6.45 -13.01
CA PHE A 48 -9.86 6.57 -11.56
C PHE A 48 -10.42 7.89 -11.04
N ASP A 49 -11.20 7.80 -9.97
CA ASP A 49 -11.73 8.93 -9.23
C ASP A 49 -11.44 8.69 -7.74
N PRO A 50 -10.58 9.51 -7.10
CA PRO A 50 -10.20 9.26 -5.70
C PRO A 50 -11.38 9.27 -4.73
N ILE A 51 -12.39 10.10 -4.96
CA ILE A 51 -13.55 10.17 -4.06
C ILE A 51 -14.36 8.88 -4.13
N ARG A 52 -14.55 8.35 -5.34
CA ARG A 52 -15.35 7.14 -5.57
C ARG A 52 -14.57 5.87 -5.25
N ASP A 53 -13.30 5.80 -5.66
CA ASP A 53 -12.58 4.53 -5.77
C ASP A 53 -11.77 4.15 -4.53
N ILE A 54 -11.39 5.12 -3.70
CA ILE A 54 -10.62 4.84 -2.47
C ILE A 54 -11.52 4.29 -1.37
N ASP A 55 -12.76 4.73 -1.32
CA ASP A 55 -13.69 4.33 -0.26
C ASP A 55 -13.84 2.80 -0.18
N GLY A 56 -13.68 2.28 1.03
CA GLY A 56 -13.81 0.85 1.30
C GLY A 56 -12.62 0.00 0.86
N LYS A 57 -11.57 0.59 0.30
CA LYS A 57 -10.37 -0.15 -0.10
C LYS A 57 -9.37 -0.24 1.04
N SER A 58 -8.66 -1.35 1.10
CA SER A 58 -7.66 -1.63 2.15
C SER A 58 -6.27 -1.89 1.59
N VAL A 59 -6.16 -2.16 0.29
CA VAL A 59 -4.90 -2.53 -0.36
C VAL A 59 -4.82 -1.87 -1.73
N ILE A 60 -3.63 -1.41 -2.10
CA ILE A 60 -3.34 -0.91 -3.44
C ILE A 60 -2.41 -1.91 -4.14
N ILE A 61 -2.71 -2.22 -5.40
CA ILE A 61 -1.79 -2.90 -6.31
C ILE A 61 -1.44 -1.92 -7.42
N SER A 62 -0.15 -1.73 -7.67
CA SER A 62 0.35 -0.81 -8.67
C SER A 62 1.49 -1.44 -9.46
N ARG A 63 2.20 -0.65 -10.26
CA ARG A 63 3.30 -1.11 -11.10
C ARG A 63 4.64 -0.79 -10.47
N SER A 64 5.60 -0.28 -11.24
CA SER A 64 6.97 -0.05 -10.76
C SER A 64 7.14 1.33 -10.12
N ASN A 65 8.15 1.43 -9.24
CA ASN A 65 8.65 2.68 -8.68
C ASN A 65 7.59 3.52 -7.96
N PHE A 66 6.76 2.85 -7.17
CA PHE A 66 5.71 3.52 -6.37
C PHE A 66 6.35 4.31 -5.22
N GLY A 67 5.88 5.53 -5.02
CA GLY A 67 6.39 6.39 -3.96
C GLY A 67 7.67 7.15 -4.33
N CYS A 68 7.98 7.24 -5.63
CA CYS A 68 9.15 7.98 -6.11
C CYS A 68 8.99 9.48 -5.87
N GLY A 69 10.08 10.23 -6.07
CA GLY A 69 10.10 11.67 -5.85
C GLY A 69 10.60 12.03 -4.46
N SER A 70 10.12 13.14 -3.90
CA SER A 70 10.56 13.63 -2.61
C SER A 70 10.15 12.71 -1.48
N SER A 71 11.07 12.47 -0.55
CA SER A 71 10.79 11.66 0.64
C SER A 71 9.84 12.43 1.58
N ARG A 72 8.69 11.82 1.90
CA ARG A 72 7.67 12.42 2.76
C ARG A 72 6.97 11.38 3.60
N GLU A 73 6.99 11.57 4.91
CA GLU A 73 6.22 10.71 5.81
C GLU A 73 4.71 10.89 5.62
N HIS A 74 4.29 12.03 5.11
CA HIS A 74 2.88 12.31 4.85
C HIS A 74 2.26 11.34 3.84
N ALA A 75 3.06 10.79 2.91
CA ALA A 75 2.56 9.83 1.94
C ALA A 75 2.09 8.52 2.62
N PRO A 76 2.90 7.83 3.42
CA PRO A 76 2.40 6.71 4.21
C PRO A 76 1.26 7.09 5.17
N TRP A 77 1.31 8.27 5.79
CA TRP A 77 0.25 8.72 6.69
C TRP A 77 -1.10 8.85 5.98
N ALA A 78 -1.10 9.40 4.76
CA ALA A 78 -2.32 9.53 3.98
C ALA A 78 -2.93 8.17 3.63
N LEU A 79 -2.09 7.18 3.35
CA LEU A 79 -2.54 5.80 3.14
C LEU A 79 -3.10 5.20 4.45
N GLU A 80 -2.36 5.35 5.54
CA GLU A 80 -2.73 4.81 6.84
C GLU A 80 -4.09 5.31 7.32
N VAL A 81 -4.32 6.62 7.23
CA VAL A 81 -5.56 7.23 7.71
C VAL A 81 -6.77 6.83 6.86
N ASN A 82 -6.52 6.38 5.62
CA ASN A 82 -7.57 5.83 4.76
C ASN A 82 -7.76 4.32 4.94
N GLY A 83 -7.04 3.71 5.88
CA GLY A 83 -7.14 2.28 6.13
C GLY A 83 -6.43 1.43 5.09
N ILE A 84 -5.57 2.01 4.26
CA ILE A 84 -4.78 1.30 3.26
C ILE A 84 -3.42 0.99 3.86
N ASN A 85 -3.27 -0.20 4.40
CA ASN A 85 -2.09 -0.59 5.15
C ASN A 85 -1.08 -1.40 4.34
N LEU A 86 -1.42 -1.74 3.09
CA LEU A 86 -0.60 -2.58 2.22
C LEU A 86 -0.61 -2.02 0.82
N VAL A 87 0.58 -1.83 0.26
CA VAL A 87 0.75 -1.55 -1.17
C VAL A 87 1.60 -2.66 -1.77
N ILE A 88 1.15 -3.21 -2.88
CA ILE A 88 1.84 -4.25 -3.63
C ILE A 88 2.23 -3.67 -4.98
N GLY A 89 3.49 -3.82 -5.37
CA GLY A 89 3.97 -3.31 -6.64
C GLY A 89 5.19 -4.09 -7.13
N GLU A 90 5.68 -3.71 -8.31
CA GLU A 90 6.88 -4.32 -8.86
C GLU A 90 8.13 -3.81 -8.14
N SER A 91 8.11 -2.53 -7.75
CA SER A 91 9.20 -1.90 -7.01
C SER A 91 8.72 -0.64 -6.31
N PHE A 92 9.50 -0.14 -5.37
CA PHE A 92 9.22 1.06 -4.59
C PHE A 92 10.46 1.93 -4.50
N ALA A 93 10.25 3.25 -4.37
CA ALA A 93 11.31 4.11 -3.91
C ALA A 93 11.73 3.66 -2.49
N ARG A 94 13.03 3.61 -2.27
CA ARG A 94 13.59 3.01 -1.04
C ARG A 94 13.07 3.66 0.23
N ILE A 95 13.05 5.00 0.27
CA ILE A 95 12.64 5.73 1.47
C ILE A 95 11.14 5.59 1.71
N PHE A 96 10.33 5.62 0.67
CA PHE A 96 8.90 5.38 0.79
C PHE A 96 8.63 4.00 1.40
N ARG A 97 9.30 2.97 0.88
CA ARG A 97 9.16 1.60 1.38
C ARG A 97 9.55 1.52 2.86
N GLN A 98 10.68 2.11 3.22
CA GLN A 98 11.14 2.13 4.60
C GLN A 98 10.14 2.84 5.52
N ASN A 99 9.60 3.98 5.08
CA ASN A 99 8.61 4.72 5.86
C ASN A 99 7.32 3.91 6.07
N MET A 100 6.92 3.11 5.08
CA MET A 100 5.77 2.22 5.23
C MET A 100 5.97 1.24 6.39
N PHE A 101 7.10 0.54 6.41
CA PHE A 101 7.39 -0.42 7.48
C PHE A 101 7.59 0.26 8.83
N ASN A 102 8.16 1.46 8.85
CA ASN A 102 8.31 2.24 10.08
C ASN A 102 6.94 2.60 10.69
N CYS A 103 5.92 2.70 9.88
CA CYS A 103 4.54 2.93 10.34
C CYS A 103 3.78 1.62 10.62
N GLY A 104 4.44 0.47 10.54
CA GLY A 104 3.78 -0.82 10.73
C GLY A 104 2.92 -1.26 9.55
N MET A 105 3.09 -0.61 8.41
CA MET A 105 2.41 -0.94 7.15
C MET A 105 3.35 -1.77 6.28
N MET A 106 2.84 -2.33 5.18
CA MET A 106 3.67 -3.11 4.28
C MET A 106 3.72 -2.53 2.87
N ALA A 107 4.90 -2.55 2.27
CA ALA A 107 5.13 -2.32 0.85
C ALA A 107 5.84 -3.56 0.33
N VAL A 108 5.14 -4.36 -0.48
CA VAL A 108 5.60 -5.69 -0.90
C VAL A 108 5.86 -5.70 -2.40
N GLU A 109 7.05 -6.16 -2.77
CA GLU A 109 7.45 -6.28 -4.17
C GLU A 109 7.12 -7.68 -4.69
N LEU A 110 6.50 -7.73 -5.85
CA LEU A 110 6.26 -8.95 -6.61
C LEU A 110 6.86 -8.77 -8.00
N SER A 111 7.17 -9.88 -8.69
CA SER A 111 7.73 -9.80 -10.03
C SER A 111 6.80 -9.06 -10.99
N PRO A 112 7.34 -8.40 -12.04
CA PRO A 112 6.50 -7.76 -13.06
C PRO A 112 5.51 -8.73 -13.69
N GLU A 113 5.90 -9.97 -13.89
CA GLU A 113 5.02 -11.01 -14.45
C GLU A 113 3.84 -11.29 -13.51
N THR A 114 4.12 -11.45 -12.22
CA THR A 114 3.05 -11.69 -11.23
C THR A 114 2.10 -10.51 -11.15
N ILE A 115 2.63 -9.28 -11.13
CA ILE A 115 1.81 -8.06 -11.11
C ILE A 115 0.91 -8.02 -12.36
N GLU A 116 1.46 -8.27 -13.55
CA GLU A 116 0.68 -8.30 -14.78
C GLU A 116 -0.44 -9.33 -14.71
N ASN A 117 -0.14 -10.52 -14.22
CA ASN A 117 -1.16 -11.57 -14.05
C ASN A 117 -2.28 -11.14 -13.11
N LEU A 118 -1.94 -10.43 -12.02
CA LEU A 118 -2.95 -9.91 -11.10
C LEU A 118 -3.85 -8.86 -11.76
N PHE A 119 -3.27 -7.95 -12.55
CA PHE A 119 -4.06 -6.98 -13.30
C PHE A 119 -5.00 -7.66 -14.30
N VAL A 120 -4.48 -8.58 -15.09
CA VAL A 120 -5.28 -9.29 -16.09
C VAL A 120 -6.42 -10.07 -15.45
N SER A 121 -6.16 -10.75 -14.34
CA SER A 121 -7.14 -11.65 -13.73
C SER A 121 -8.14 -10.94 -12.81
N PHE A 122 -7.76 -9.83 -12.18
CA PHE A 122 -8.52 -9.28 -11.06
C PHE A 122 -8.86 -7.80 -11.16
N ALA A 123 -8.18 -6.99 -12.00
CA ALA A 123 -8.35 -5.53 -11.97
C ALA A 123 -9.78 -5.06 -12.28
N GLU A 124 -10.49 -5.78 -13.13
CA GLU A 124 -11.85 -5.44 -13.54
C GLU A 124 -12.93 -6.06 -12.62
N LYS A 125 -12.50 -6.68 -11.53
CA LYS A 125 -13.38 -7.42 -10.62
C LYS A 125 -13.33 -6.86 -9.21
N ASP A 126 -14.39 -7.09 -8.46
CA ASP A 126 -14.41 -6.87 -7.01
C ASP A 126 -13.46 -7.89 -6.37
N THR A 127 -12.26 -7.48 -6.07
CA THR A 127 -11.19 -8.35 -5.59
C THR A 127 -10.95 -8.15 -4.11
N LEU A 128 -10.90 -9.26 -3.38
CA LEU A 128 -10.52 -9.32 -1.98
C LEU A 128 -9.17 -9.97 -1.82
N ILE A 129 -8.42 -9.52 -0.83
CA ILE A 129 -7.14 -10.12 -0.46
C ILE A 129 -7.19 -10.57 1.00
N GLU A 130 -6.63 -11.73 1.26
CA GLU A 130 -6.27 -12.20 2.60
C GLU A 130 -4.76 -12.32 2.67
N THR A 131 -4.16 -11.85 3.75
CA THR A 131 -2.72 -11.88 3.94
C THR A 131 -2.37 -12.80 5.11
N ASP A 132 -1.55 -13.81 4.83
CA ASP A 132 -0.96 -14.68 5.85
C ASP A 132 0.49 -14.24 6.05
N LEU A 133 0.73 -13.48 7.10
CA LEU A 133 2.06 -12.93 7.39
C LEU A 133 3.05 -14.03 7.80
N GLU A 134 2.59 -15.03 8.53
CA GLU A 134 3.45 -16.11 9.01
C GLU A 134 3.96 -16.98 7.87
N LYS A 135 3.08 -17.35 6.95
CA LYS A 135 3.43 -18.15 5.78
C LYS A 135 3.89 -17.30 4.60
N GLN A 136 3.84 -15.99 4.73
CA GLN A 136 4.20 -15.01 3.71
C GLN A 136 3.55 -15.32 2.37
N ARG A 137 2.23 -15.25 2.35
CA ARG A 137 1.46 -15.42 1.12
C ARG A 137 0.20 -14.58 1.14
N PHE A 138 -0.21 -14.18 -0.06
CA PHE A 138 -1.49 -13.52 -0.30
C PHE A 138 -2.46 -14.50 -0.93
N ILE A 139 -3.74 -14.35 -0.61
CA ILE A 139 -4.81 -15.10 -1.27
C ILE A 139 -5.77 -14.07 -1.87
N PHE A 140 -5.83 -14.03 -3.20
CA PHE A 140 -6.73 -13.15 -3.94
C PHE A 140 -8.00 -13.89 -4.32
N LYS A 141 -9.14 -13.26 -4.13
CA LYS A 141 -10.46 -13.84 -4.43
C LYS A 141 -11.32 -12.85 -5.17
N ALA A 142 -11.94 -13.28 -6.27
CA ALA A 142 -12.94 -12.50 -6.99
C ALA A 142 -13.96 -13.47 -7.58
N GLY A 143 -15.18 -13.47 -7.03
CA GLY A 143 -16.18 -14.45 -7.42
C GLY A 143 -15.70 -15.86 -7.16
N ARG A 144 -15.57 -16.66 -8.22
CA ARG A 144 -15.09 -18.05 -8.15
C ARG A 144 -13.58 -18.16 -8.33
N GLU A 145 -12.92 -17.08 -8.80
CA GLU A 145 -11.47 -17.09 -8.96
C GLU A 145 -10.78 -16.94 -7.63
N LYS A 146 -9.72 -17.72 -7.46
CA LYS A 146 -8.87 -17.69 -6.28
C LYS A 146 -7.44 -17.93 -6.72
N LYS A 147 -6.53 -17.08 -6.23
CA LYS A 147 -5.11 -17.23 -6.53
C LYS A 147 -4.28 -16.98 -5.28
N GLN A 148 -3.33 -17.87 -5.05
CA GLN A 148 -2.39 -17.75 -3.95
C GLN A 148 -1.04 -17.29 -4.50
N VAL A 149 -0.47 -16.25 -3.88
CA VAL A 149 0.80 -15.64 -4.32
C VAL A 149 1.74 -15.55 -3.12
N PRO A 150 2.92 -16.17 -3.19
CA PRO A 150 3.92 -16.00 -2.13
C PRO A 150 4.57 -14.62 -2.20
N PHE A 151 5.01 -14.12 -1.05
CA PHE A 151 5.80 -12.90 -0.99
C PHE A 151 6.91 -13.06 0.06
N GLU A 152 7.90 -12.17 -0.01
CA GLU A 152 8.99 -12.16 0.96
C GLU A 152 9.19 -10.75 1.50
N ILE A 153 9.32 -10.64 2.82
CA ILE A 153 9.82 -9.45 3.49
C ILE A 153 10.91 -9.90 4.47
N SER A 154 11.84 -9.00 4.79
CA SER A 154 12.91 -9.33 5.73
C SER A 154 12.34 -9.62 7.11
N GLU A 155 13.10 -10.36 7.92
CA GLU A 155 12.70 -10.64 9.30
C GLU A 155 12.56 -9.36 10.12
N PHE A 156 13.43 -8.39 9.88
CA PHE A 156 13.34 -7.09 10.55
C PHE A 156 12.04 -6.37 10.19
N ASP A 157 11.72 -6.30 8.89
CA ASP A 157 10.46 -5.68 8.44
C ASP A 157 9.23 -6.40 9.01
N ARG A 158 9.29 -7.72 9.07
CA ARG A 158 8.21 -8.51 9.66
C ARG A 158 8.00 -8.18 11.14
N GLN A 159 9.10 -8.00 11.88
CA GLN A 159 9.02 -7.62 13.29
C GLN A 159 8.44 -6.21 13.47
N LEU A 160 8.80 -5.27 12.61
CA LEU A 160 8.20 -3.93 12.61
C LEU A 160 6.68 -4.00 12.41
N VAL A 161 6.25 -4.79 11.44
CA VAL A 161 4.83 -4.98 11.15
C VAL A 161 4.10 -5.59 12.36
N LYS A 162 4.68 -6.62 12.96
CA LYS A 162 4.09 -7.28 14.14
C LYS A 162 3.99 -6.34 15.34
N ALA A 163 4.97 -5.46 15.52
CA ALA A 163 5.00 -4.51 16.62
C ALA A 163 4.02 -3.34 16.41
N GLY A 164 3.68 -3.04 15.15
CA GLY A 164 2.85 -1.89 14.80
C GLY A 164 3.63 -0.66 14.37
N GLY A 165 4.93 -0.79 14.15
CA GLY A 165 5.80 0.27 13.66
C GLY A 165 7.09 0.39 14.46
N TRP A 166 7.93 1.35 14.08
CA TRP A 166 9.25 1.54 14.68
C TRP A 166 9.18 1.97 16.14
N VAL A 167 8.26 2.89 16.48
CA VAL A 167 8.14 3.39 17.86
C VAL A 167 7.75 2.25 18.80
N GLU A 168 6.74 1.50 18.44
CA GLU A 168 6.24 0.36 19.21
C GLU A 168 7.28 -0.75 19.31
N PHE A 169 8.03 -0.99 18.25
CA PHE A 169 9.13 -1.95 18.24
C PHE A 169 10.24 -1.54 19.22
N ALA A 170 10.65 -0.27 19.17
CA ALA A 170 11.68 0.25 20.08
C ALA A 170 11.22 0.17 21.54
N ASP A 171 9.98 0.53 21.82
CA ASP A 171 9.42 0.44 23.18
C ASP A 171 9.40 -1.00 23.71
N SER A 172 9.18 -1.97 22.83
CA SER A 172 9.18 -3.39 23.25
C SER A 172 10.58 -3.93 23.51
N LYS A 173 11.62 -3.30 22.97
CA LYS A 173 13.03 -3.74 23.11
C LYS A 173 13.77 -3.02 24.23
N TYR A 174 13.40 -1.80 24.53
CA TYR A 174 14.07 -0.93 25.50
C TYR A 174 13.08 -0.37 26.52
#